data_161ee481e3cc4b8a3f71bfffc50cc660
#
_entry.id   161ee481e3cc4b8a3f71bfffc50cc660
#
_cell.length_a   1.000
_cell.length_b   1.000
_cell.length_c   1.000
_cell.angle_alpha   90.00
_cell.angle_beta   90.00
_cell.angle_gamma   90.00
#
_symmetry.space_group_name_H-M   'P 1'
#
loop_
_entity.id
_entity.type
_entity.pdbx_description
1 polymer ?
#
loop_
_entity_poly.entity_id
_entity_poly.type
_entity_poly.pdbx_seq_one_letter_code
_entity_poly.pdbx_strand_id
1 'polypeptide(L)'
;MISFAAPTLWLTSLLSFAACLLLVATKKFHGRFTLDVSQGIQRVHSMPTPRVGGLGVYLSLLGADLMLADTETGTLLTYMLLAGLPAFVAGFMEDLFKRGEVWGRLSATFASALVACWLFNLSLTRVDVPGFDLLLTWLPFSVAFTALGVAGVANAVNIIDGFNGLAAGTVMVAAAALGLIAWQAGDAPLAGVCLVLVFAVLGFGAMNFPLGKIFLGDGGAYLLGFMLGWLAVMLPMRNPEVSPWASLLACGYPVIEAVFSLMRRVQRKTHFGQPDRLHLHSLLKSRFIRKRWGWLPSVFQNSATSIPLWAFSALMAWPAVVYARQPDILLLCFVAALLSYWVWYLRLVRFGREFRTKSR
;
A
#
# COMPACT_ATOMS: atom_id res chain seq x y z
N MET A 1 -5.76 21.62 18.10
CA MET A 1 -6.63 20.56 18.63
C MET A 1 -7.36 19.88 17.48
N ILE A 2 -7.38 18.54 17.44
CA ILE A 2 -8.08 17.74 16.38
C ILE A 2 -9.62 17.73 16.59
N SER A 3 -10.20 18.71 17.23
CA SER A 3 -11.64 18.70 17.57
C SER A 3 -12.60 18.81 16.37
N PHE A 4 -12.13 19.29 15.22
CA PHE A 4 -12.96 19.36 14.00
C PHE A 4 -12.86 18.08 13.12
N ALA A 5 -11.91 17.22 13.41
CA ALA A 5 -11.58 16.11 12.52
C ALA A 5 -12.48 14.86 12.72
N ALA A 6 -13.03 14.65 13.91
CA ALA A 6 -13.76 13.41 14.19
C ALA A 6 -14.99 13.17 13.31
N PRO A 7 -15.92 14.13 13.11
CA PRO A 7 -17.06 13.95 12.21
C PRO A 7 -16.61 13.72 10.76
N THR A 8 -15.64 14.51 10.25
CA THR A 8 -15.13 14.39 8.89
C THR A 8 -14.51 13.00 8.67
N LEU A 9 -13.74 12.49 9.63
CA LEU A 9 -13.11 11.17 9.54
C LEU A 9 -14.15 10.06 9.42
N TRP A 10 -15.17 10.06 10.31
CA TRP A 10 -16.24 9.06 10.26
C TRP A 10 -17.10 9.19 9.01
N LEU A 11 -17.39 10.41 8.55
CA LEU A 11 -18.09 10.64 7.29
C LEU A 11 -17.27 10.11 6.10
N THR A 12 -15.96 10.32 6.09
CA THR A 12 -15.07 9.75 5.05
C THR A 12 -15.17 8.21 5.02
N SER A 13 -15.12 7.57 6.19
CA SER A 13 -15.27 6.11 6.28
C SER A 13 -16.65 5.66 5.81
N LEU A 14 -17.71 6.35 6.22
CA LEU A 14 -19.08 6.05 5.81
C LEU A 14 -19.28 6.23 4.30
N LEU A 15 -18.73 7.29 3.71
CA LEU A 15 -18.76 7.53 2.26
C LEU A 15 -18.06 6.41 1.49
N SER A 16 -16.87 6.00 1.95
CA SER A 16 -16.13 4.88 1.34
C SER A 16 -16.93 3.57 1.42
N PHE A 17 -17.50 3.28 2.59
CA PHE A 17 -18.34 2.10 2.78
C PHE A 17 -19.59 2.14 1.90
N ALA A 18 -20.31 3.27 1.88
CA ALA A 18 -21.54 3.44 1.10
C ALA A 18 -21.26 3.34 -0.42
N ALA A 19 -20.16 3.95 -0.90
CA ALA A 19 -19.76 3.84 -2.30
C ALA A 19 -19.41 2.38 -2.67
N CYS A 20 -18.65 1.68 -1.83
CA CYS A 20 -18.35 0.27 -2.03
C CYS A 20 -19.62 -0.61 -1.98
N LEU A 21 -20.52 -0.34 -1.06
CA LEU A 21 -21.82 -1.04 -0.96
C LEU A 21 -22.67 -0.83 -2.22
N LEU A 22 -22.73 0.40 -2.73
CA LEU A 22 -23.42 0.74 -3.97
C LEU A 22 -22.81 -0.02 -5.15
N LEU A 23 -21.47 -0.04 -5.29
CA LEU A 23 -20.78 -0.80 -6.33
C LEU A 23 -21.08 -2.30 -6.25
N VAL A 24 -21.16 -2.87 -5.06
CA VAL A 24 -21.55 -4.27 -4.88
C VAL A 24 -23.00 -4.51 -5.22
N ALA A 25 -23.92 -3.64 -4.79
CA ALA A 25 -25.35 -3.74 -5.05
C ALA A 25 -25.68 -3.61 -6.55
N THR A 26 -24.97 -2.72 -7.24
CA THR A 26 -25.19 -2.43 -8.67
C THR A 26 -24.35 -3.31 -9.61
N LYS A 27 -23.62 -4.32 -9.09
CA LYS A 27 -22.75 -5.18 -9.90
C LYS A 27 -23.41 -5.84 -11.11
N LYS A 28 -24.73 -5.98 -11.11
CA LYS A 28 -25.49 -6.51 -12.26
C LYS A 28 -25.40 -5.60 -13.50
N PHE A 29 -25.28 -4.28 -13.31
CA PHE A 29 -25.22 -3.31 -14.40
C PHE A 29 -23.82 -3.12 -14.99
N HIS A 30 -22.79 -3.14 -14.14
CA HIS A 30 -21.40 -2.86 -14.55
C HIS A 30 -20.49 -4.09 -14.52
N GLY A 31 -21.00 -5.24 -14.04
CA GLY A 31 -20.21 -6.44 -13.80
C GLY A 31 -19.51 -6.98 -15.06
N ARG A 32 -20.05 -6.72 -16.26
CA ARG A 32 -19.41 -7.09 -17.53
C ARG A 32 -17.96 -6.57 -17.63
N PHE A 33 -17.69 -5.40 -17.05
CA PHE A 33 -16.38 -4.73 -17.11
C PHE A 33 -15.59 -4.91 -15.80
N THR A 34 -16.26 -5.02 -14.65
CA THR A 34 -15.64 -4.88 -13.33
C THR A 34 -15.49 -6.20 -12.56
N LEU A 35 -16.16 -7.28 -12.99
CA LEU A 35 -16.05 -8.56 -12.30
C LEU A 35 -14.73 -9.26 -12.63
N ASP A 36 -14.09 -9.78 -11.59
CA ASP A 36 -12.98 -10.70 -11.77
C ASP A 36 -13.50 -12.07 -12.18
N VAL A 37 -13.45 -12.32 -13.50
CA VAL A 37 -13.85 -13.60 -14.15
C VAL A 37 -12.60 -14.40 -14.57
N SER A 38 -11.39 -13.94 -14.17
CA SER A 38 -10.15 -14.54 -14.63
C SER A 38 -10.07 -16.03 -14.26
N GLN A 39 -9.83 -16.88 -15.26
CA GLN A 39 -9.58 -18.34 -15.10
C GLN A 39 -8.10 -18.62 -14.77
N GLY A 40 -7.36 -17.63 -14.29
CA GLY A 40 -5.91 -17.69 -14.07
C GLY A 40 -5.50 -18.50 -12.84
N ILE A 41 -4.23 -18.87 -12.86
CA ILE A 41 -3.48 -19.60 -11.82
C ILE A 41 -3.54 -18.94 -10.43
N GLN A 42 -3.92 -17.68 -10.37
CA GLN A 42 -4.01 -16.83 -9.16
C GLN A 42 -5.43 -16.76 -8.56
N ARG A 43 -6.40 -17.53 -9.09
CA ARG A 43 -7.77 -17.51 -8.58
C ARG A 43 -7.84 -17.96 -7.13
N VAL A 44 -8.06 -17.00 -6.25
CA VAL A 44 -8.19 -17.20 -4.80
C VAL A 44 -9.67 -17.26 -4.38
N HIS A 45 -10.57 -16.74 -5.23
CA HIS A 45 -12.01 -16.61 -4.95
C HIS A 45 -12.86 -17.46 -5.91
N SER A 46 -13.93 -18.04 -5.37
CA SER A 46 -14.87 -18.88 -6.13
C SER A 46 -16.04 -18.09 -6.74
N MET A 47 -16.32 -16.89 -6.24
CA MET A 47 -17.45 -16.06 -6.67
C MET A 47 -16.96 -14.83 -7.46
N PRO A 48 -17.68 -14.43 -8.54
CA PRO A 48 -17.38 -13.21 -9.28
C PRO A 48 -17.50 -11.97 -8.35
N THR A 49 -16.39 -11.26 -8.16
CA THR A 49 -16.29 -10.12 -7.22
C THR A 49 -15.86 -8.86 -7.99
N PRO A 50 -16.48 -7.70 -7.78
CA PRO A 50 -16.07 -6.44 -8.40
C PRO A 50 -14.66 -6.01 -7.96
N ARG A 51 -13.81 -5.57 -8.92
CA ARG A 51 -12.44 -5.09 -8.69
C ARG A 51 -12.34 -3.57 -8.81
N VAL A 52 -13.28 -2.86 -8.24
CA VAL A 52 -13.40 -1.39 -8.36
C VAL A 52 -13.55 -0.69 -7.01
N GLY A 53 -13.09 -1.33 -5.93
CA GLY A 53 -13.14 -0.75 -4.57
C GLY A 53 -12.34 0.53 -4.45
N GLY A 54 -11.26 0.65 -5.22
CA GLY A 54 -10.47 1.88 -5.32
C GLY A 54 -11.26 3.12 -5.73
N LEU A 55 -12.31 2.96 -6.55
CA LEU A 55 -13.22 4.06 -6.89
C LEU A 55 -13.98 4.54 -5.65
N GLY A 56 -14.45 3.63 -4.79
CA GLY A 56 -15.12 4.00 -3.54
C GLY A 56 -14.21 4.76 -2.60
N VAL A 57 -12.94 4.34 -2.49
CA VAL A 57 -11.93 5.05 -1.71
C VAL A 57 -11.65 6.43 -2.31
N TYR A 58 -11.43 6.53 -3.61
CA TYR A 58 -11.15 7.81 -4.28
C TYR A 58 -12.30 8.82 -4.08
N LEU A 59 -13.55 8.39 -4.26
CA LEU A 59 -14.73 9.24 -4.05
C LEU A 59 -14.85 9.70 -2.59
N SER A 60 -14.50 8.86 -1.63
CA SER A 60 -14.52 9.24 -0.21
C SER A 60 -13.43 10.25 0.14
N LEU A 61 -12.25 10.13 -0.48
CA LEU A 61 -11.17 11.10 -0.34
C LEU A 61 -11.54 12.46 -0.96
N LEU A 62 -12.21 12.47 -2.13
CA LEU A 62 -12.78 13.70 -2.69
C LEU A 62 -13.84 14.32 -1.78
N GLY A 63 -14.69 13.49 -1.16
CA GLY A 63 -15.65 13.99 -0.17
C GLY A 63 -14.98 14.62 1.05
N ALA A 64 -13.90 14.01 1.55
CA ALA A 64 -13.11 14.58 2.64
C ALA A 64 -12.41 15.88 2.24
N ASP A 65 -11.89 15.94 1.01
CA ASP A 65 -11.26 17.13 0.44
C ASP A 65 -12.22 18.32 0.42
N LEU A 66 -13.45 18.11 -0.06
CA LEU A 66 -14.50 19.14 -0.05
C LEU A 66 -14.87 19.62 1.37
N MET A 67 -14.85 18.71 2.36
CA MET A 67 -15.13 19.05 3.75
C MET A 67 -14.00 19.81 4.43
N LEU A 68 -12.78 19.71 3.90
CA LEU A 68 -11.55 20.29 4.46
C LEU A 68 -10.99 21.43 3.58
N ALA A 69 -11.75 21.89 2.58
CA ALA A 69 -11.28 22.81 1.55
C ALA A 69 -10.59 24.07 2.10
N ASP A 70 -11.08 24.62 3.22
CA ASP A 70 -10.54 25.84 3.84
C ASP A 70 -9.42 25.55 4.87
N THR A 71 -8.83 24.36 4.84
CA THR A 71 -7.77 23.95 5.77
C THR A 71 -6.48 23.60 5.04
N GLU A 72 -5.34 23.69 5.75
CA GLU A 72 -4.06 23.22 5.21
C GLU A 72 -4.11 21.70 4.91
N THR A 73 -4.79 20.92 5.75
CA THR A 73 -5.03 19.48 5.49
C THR A 73 -5.75 19.27 4.17
N GLY A 74 -6.77 20.05 3.86
CA GLY A 74 -7.48 20.01 2.57
C GLY A 74 -6.58 20.38 1.42
N THR A 75 -5.81 21.47 1.52
CA THR A 75 -4.85 21.85 0.46
C THR A 75 -3.86 20.72 0.16
N LEU A 76 -3.30 20.06 1.19
CA LEU A 76 -2.41 18.92 1.01
C LEU A 76 -3.13 17.75 0.34
N LEU A 77 -4.36 17.47 0.76
CA LEU A 77 -5.16 16.38 0.20
C LEU A 77 -5.53 16.65 -1.28
N THR A 78 -5.96 17.88 -1.62
CA THR A 78 -6.23 18.30 -3.01
C THR A 78 -5.04 18.04 -3.91
N TYR A 79 -3.84 18.51 -3.50
CA TYR A 79 -2.63 18.31 -4.30
C TYR A 79 -2.27 16.82 -4.44
N MET A 80 -2.45 16.02 -3.38
CA MET A 80 -2.22 14.58 -3.44
C MET A 80 -3.22 13.88 -4.36
N LEU A 81 -4.50 14.27 -4.36
CA LEU A 81 -5.52 13.69 -5.23
C LEU A 81 -5.27 14.04 -6.70
N LEU A 82 -4.90 15.29 -6.98
CA LEU A 82 -4.52 15.72 -8.34
C LEU A 82 -3.28 14.98 -8.84
N ALA A 83 -2.23 14.90 -8.01
CA ALA A 83 -1.00 14.21 -8.36
C ALA A 83 -1.20 12.69 -8.50
N GLY A 84 -2.08 12.10 -7.70
CA GLY A 84 -2.38 10.66 -7.74
C GLY A 84 -3.29 10.23 -8.90
N LEU A 85 -3.92 11.19 -9.59
CA LEU A 85 -4.88 10.91 -10.67
C LEU A 85 -4.30 10.05 -11.81
N PRO A 86 -3.10 10.30 -12.34
CA PRO A 86 -2.52 9.44 -13.38
C PRO A 86 -2.37 7.98 -12.92
N ALA A 87 -1.89 7.75 -11.71
CA ALA A 87 -1.74 6.40 -11.14
C ALA A 87 -3.09 5.70 -10.96
N PHE A 88 -4.09 6.43 -10.42
CA PHE A 88 -5.44 5.92 -10.25
C PHE A 88 -6.09 5.56 -11.59
N VAL A 89 -6.06 6.48 -12.57
CA VAL A 89 -6.70 6.28 -13.88
C VAL A 89 -6.05 5.11 -14.61
N ALA A 90 -4.72 5.03 -14.65
CA ALA A 90 -4.04 3.92 -15.33
C ALA A 90 -4.41 2.55 -14.73
N GLY A 91 -4.43 2.45 -13.39
CA GLY A 91 -4.85 1.22 -12.72
C GLY A 91 -6.34 0.92 -12.92
N PHE A 92 -7.20 1.95 -12.86
CA PHE A 92 -8.64 1.79 -13.05
C PHE A 92 -8.98 1.36 -14.49
N MET A 93 -8.26 1.87 -15.49
CA MET A 93 -8.40 1.42 -16.88
C MET A 93 -8.02 -0.06 -17.03
N GLU A 94 -6.99 -0.53 -16.31
CA GLU A 94 -6.65 -1.96 -16.25
C GLU A 94 -7.78 -2.79 -15.64
N ASP A 95 -8.37 -2.33 -14.55
CA ASP A 95 -9.50 -3.02 -13.90
C ASP A 95 -10.71 -3.17 -14.83
N LEU A 96 -10.96 -2.18 -15.70
CA LEU A 96 -12.07 -2.18 -16.65
C LEU A 96 -11.79 -2.98 -17.92
N PHE A 97 -10.63 -2.77 -18.54
CA PHE A 97 -10.33 -3.25 -19.89
C PHE A 97 -9.42 -4.48 -19.92
N LYS A 98 -8.70 -4.77 -18.82
CA LYS A 98 -7.77 -5.91 -18.68
C LYS A 98 -6.72 -5.98 -19.82
N ARG A 99 -6.26 -4.83 -20.31
CA ARG A 99 -5.36 -4.68 -21.46
C ARG A 99 -4.11 -3.87 -21.16
N GLY A 100 -3.88 -3.48 -19.90
CA GLY A 100 -2.76 -2.61 -19.54
C GLY A 100 -1.44 -3.36 -19.47
N GLU A 101 -0.40 -2.73 -20.00
CA GLU A 101 0.95 -3.20 -19.84
C GLU A 101 1.52 -2.78 -18.49
N VAL A 102 2.38 -3.60 -17.90
CA VAL A 102 3.08 -3.29 -16.63
C VAL A 102 3.82 -1.96 -16.71
N TRP A 103 4.45 -1.68 -17.85
CA TRP A 103 5.19 -0.45 -18.08
C TRP A 103 4.29 0.79 -18.10
N GLY A 104 3.07 0.69 -18.62
CA GLY A 104 2.10 1.79 -18.61
C GLY A 104 1.72 2.21 -17.19
N ARG A 105 1.49 1.25 -16.31
CA ARG A 105 1.16 1.53 -14.89
C ARG A 105 2.35 2.09 -14.12
N LEU A 106 3.56 1.56 -14.34
CA LEU A 106 4.78 2.10 -13.74
C LEU A 106 5.06 3.53 -14.22
N SER A 107 4.89 3.81 -15.52
CA SER A 107 5.05 5.16 -16.07
C SER A 107 4.02 6.13 -15.49
N ALA A 108 2.76 5.69 -15.31
CA ALA A 108 1.72 6.52 -14.71
C ALA A 108 1.99 6.84 -13.23
N THR A 109 2.47 5.86 -12.45
CA THR A 109 2.86 6.11 -11.04
C THR A 109 4.09 7.00 -10.93
N PHE A 110 5.04 6.85 -11.84
CA PHE A 110 6.21 7.74 -11.92
C PHE A 110 5.77 9.17 -12.30
N ALA A 111 4.89 9.31 -13.30
CA ALA A 111 4.31 10.61 -13.67
C ALA A 111 3.54 11.25 -12.51
N SER A 112 2.74 10.47 -11.76
CA SER A 112 2.09 10.95 -10.53
C SER A 112 3.08 11.54 -9.53
N ALA A 113 4.21 10.87 -9.33
CA ALA A 113 5.25 11.35 -8.43
C ALA A 113 5.94 12.63 -8.94
N LEU A 114 6.17 12.74 -10.26
CA LEU A 114 6.69 13.99 -10.87
C LEU A 114 5.72 15.15 -10.70
N VAL A 115 4.42 14.92 -10.92
CA VAL A 115 3.36 15.92 -10.70
C VAL A 115 3.34 16.33 -9.22
N ALA A 116 3.50 15.39 -8.30
CA ALA A 116 3.58 15.70 -6.87
C ALA A 116 4.83 16.53 -6.55
N CYS A 117 6.01 16.17 -7.06
CA CYS A 117 7.22 16.99 -6.89
C CYS A 117 7.00 18.43 -7.36
N TRP A 118 6.30 18.61 -8.47
CA TRP A 118 6.00 19.95 -9.03
C TRP A 118 4.97 20.70 -8.17
N LEU A 119 3.83 20.09 -7.83
CA LEU A 119 2.76 20.75 -7.08
C LEU A 119 3.20 21.15 -5.66
N PHE A 120 3.95 20.29 -4.99
CA PHE A 120 4.44 20.55 -3.63
C PHE A 120 5.76 21.28 -3.59
N ASN A 121 6.43 21.48 -4.75
CA ASN A 121 7.80 21.99 -4.85
C ASN A 121 8.74 21.26 -3.87
N LEU A 122 8.68 19.94 -3.85
CA LEU A 122 9.32 19.08 -2.85
C LEU A 122 9.86 17.81 -3.48
N SER A 123 11.07 17.43 -3.09
CA SER A 123 11.69 16.15 -3.40
C SER A 123 12.62 15.72 -2.26
N LEU A 124 13.04 14.47 -2.23
CA LEU A 124 13.96 13.96 -1.23
C LEU A 124 15.34 14.61 -1.39
N THR A 125 15.72 15.42 -0.41
CA THR A 125 17.05 16.06 -0.36
C THR A 125 18.02 15.32 0.56
N ARG A 126 17.53 14.36 1.35
CA ARG A 126 18.30 13.50 2.24
C ARG A 126 17.61 12.15 2.48
N VAL A 127 18.40 11.14 2.75
CA VAL A 127 17.97 9.79 3.18
C VAL A 127 18.79 9.30 4.38
N ASP A 128 19.54 10.20 5.02
CA ASP A 128 20.43 9.93 6.15
C ASP A 128 21.47 8.83 5.82
N VAL A 129 22.02 8.86 4.60
CA VAL A 129 23.12 8.00 4.15
C VAL A 129 24.29 8.88 3.71
N PRO A 130 25.39 8.89 4.49
CA PRO A 130 26.54 9.72 4.17
C PRO A 130 27.07 9.47 2.75
N GLY A 131 27.33 10.54 2.01
CA GLY A 131 27.79 10.49 0.62
C GLY A 131 26.65 10.37 -0.40
N PHE A 132 25.58 9.62 -0.12
CA PHE A 132 24.42 9.53 -1.01
C PHE A 132 23.60 10.84 -0.98
N ASP A 133 23.48 11.48 0.18
CA ASP A 133 22.77 12.75 0.33
C ASP A 133 23.40 13.88 -0.49
N LEU A 134 24.70 13.81 -0.79
CA LEU A 134 25.35 14.74 -1.72
C LEU A 134 24.80 14.64 -3.14
N LEU A 135 24.41 13.46 -3.61
CA LEU A 135 23.78 13.28 -4.92
C LEU A 135 22.37 13.92 -4.93
N LEU A 136 21.68 13.88 -3.80
CA LEU A 136 20.33 14.45 -3.64
C LEU A 136 20.32 15.98 -3.60
N THR A 137 21.49 16.65 -3.47
CA THR A 137 21.59 18.11 -3.63
C THR A 137 21.38 18.55 -5.08
N TRP A 138 21.62 17.66 -6.05
CA TRP A 138 21.35 17.94 -7.45
C TRP A 138 19.86 17.65 -7.77
N LEU A 139 19.10 18.72 -8.00
CA LEU A 139 17.65 18.66 -8.13
C LEU A 139 17.12 17.62 -9.13
N PRO A 140 17.68 17.45 -10.36
CA PRO A 140 17.20 16.43 -11.27
C PRO A 140 17.32 15.00 -10.70
N PHE A 141 18.42 14.71 -10.00
CA PHE A 141 18.61 13.42 -9.35
C PHE A 141 17.65 13.22 -8.18
N SER A 142 17.49 14.24 -7.33
CA SER A 142 16.55 14.25 -6.20
C SER A 142 15.11 13.97 -6.69
N VAL A 143 14.65 14.67 -7.71
CA VAL A 143 13.30 14.48 -8.29
C VAL A 143 13.16 13.09 -8.89
N ALA A 144 14.14 12.62 -9.67
CA ALA A 144 14.10 11.29 -10.28
C ALA A 144 14.12 10.17 -9.23
N PHE A 145 14.95 10.30 -8.20
CA PHE A 145 15.03 9.36 -7.08
C PHE A 145 13.73 9.34 -6.26
N THR A 146 13.15 10.51 -5.98
CA THR A 146 11.85 10.64 -5.30
C THR A 146 10.75 9.96 -6.10
N ALA A 147 10.67 10.24 -7.40
CA ALA A 147 9.65 9.67 -8.28
C ALA A 147 9.78 8.14 -8.36
N LEU A 148 11.02 7.63 -8.44
CA LEU A 148 11.29 6.19 -8.43
C LEU A 148 10.87 5.54 -7.09
N GLY A 149 11.18 6.18 -5.96
CA GLY A 149 10.80 5.71 -4.63
C GLY A 149 9.29 5.63 -4.45
N VAL A 150 8.56 6.69 -4.80
CA VAL A 150 7.10 6.74 -4.71
C VAL A 150 6.45 5.72 -5.66
N ALA A 151 6.90 5.63 -6.91
CA ALA A 151 6.42 4.61 -7.85
C ALA A 151 6.73 3.20 -7.36
N GLY A 152 7.87 3.00 -6.72
CA GLY A 152 8.25 1.75 -6.06
C GLY A 152 7.28 1.34 -4.95
N VAL A 153 6.92 2.27 -4.06
CA VAL A 153 5.91 2.04 -3.00
C VAL A 153 4.54 1.76 -3.61
N ALA A 154 4.14 2.51 -4.66
CA ALA A 154 2.87 2.30 -5.35
C ALA A 154 2.78 0.88 -5.93
N ASN A 155 3.84 0.42 -6.59
CA ASN A 155 3.93 -0.93 -7.11
C ASN A 155 3.99 -2.00 -5.98
N ALA A 156 4.65 -1.69 -4.86
CA ALA A 156 4.72 -2.58 -3.70
C ALA A 156 3.35 -2.83 -3.08
N VAL A 157 2.52 -1.81 -2.95
CA VAL A 157 1.13 -1.94 -2.47
C VAL A 157 0.29 -2.77 -3.47
N ASN A 158 0.47 -2.56 -4.77
CA ASN A 158 -0.20 -3.40 -5.79
C ASN A 158 0.23 -4.88 -5.70
N ILE A 159 1.51 -5.17 -5.46
CA ILE A 159 2.02 -6.54 -5.28
C ILE A 159 1.34 -7.26 -4.12
N ILE A 160 1.08 -6.57 -3.01
CA ILE A 160 0.45 -7.18 -1.83
C ILE A 160 -1.08 -7.22 -1.89
N ASP A 161 -1.73 -6.61 -2.89
CA ASP A 161 -3.19 -6.62 -3.05
C ASP A 161 -3.71 -7.94 -3.63
N GLY A 162 -3.27 -9.04 -3.05
CA GLY A 162 -3.69 -10.39 -3.48
C GLY A 162 -4.65 -11.11 -2.53
N PHE A 163 -4.91 -10.55 -1.34
CA PHE A 163 -5.69 -11.18 -0.26
C PHE A 163 -6.62 -10.20 0.44
N ASN A 164 -7.77 -10.72 0.91
CA ASN A 164 -8.76 -9.88 1.60
C ASN A 164 -8.13 -9.14 2.78
N GLY A 165 -8.22 -7.82 2.75
CA GLY A 165 -7.73 -6.94 3.79
C GLY A 165 -6.21 -6.73 3.80
N LEU A 166 -5.40 -7.48 3.03
CA LEU A 166 -3.95 -7.40 3.16
C LEU A 166 -3.42 -6.00 2.82
N ALA A 167 -3.71 -5.50 1.61
CA ALA A 167 -3.30 -4.17 1.21
C ALA A 167 -3.94 -3.09 2.10
N ALA A 168 -5.26 -3.19 2.33
CA ALA A 168 -5.99 -2.23 3.15
C ALA A 168 -5.41 -2.12 4.58
N GLY A 169 -5.27 -3.24 5.28
CA GLY A 169 -4.74 -3.22 6.66
C GLY A 169 -3.28 -2.77 6.73
N THR A 170 -2.46 -3.16 5.76
CA THR A 170 -1.06 -2.73 5.69
C THR A 170 -0.95 -1.21 5.46
N VAL A 171 -1.74 -0.65 4.53
CA VAL A 171 -1.79 0.79 4.28
C VAL A 171 -2.31 1.55 5.50
N MET A 172 -3.36 1.04 6.18
CA MET A 172 -3.86 1.67 7.41
C MET A 172 -2.80 1.69 8.51
N VAL A 173 -2.07 0.60 8.73
CA VAL A 173 -0.99 0.54 9.73
C VAL A 173 0.13 1.54 9.39
N ALA A 174 0.58 1.56 8.14
CA ALA A 174 1.64 2.46 7.71
C ALA A 174 1.21 3.94 7.78
N ALA A 175 0.02 4.27 7.27
CA ALA A 175 -0.51 5.63 7.31
C ALA A 175 -0.76 6.11 8.75
N ALA A 176 -1.24 5.23 9.64
CA ALA A 176 -1.39 5.56 11.07
C ALA A 176 -0.04 5.84 11.72
N ALA A 177 0.99 5.07 11.41
CA ALA A 177 2.35 5.30 11.93
C ALA A 177 2.92 6.64 11.43
N LEU A 178 2.81 6.91 10.11
CA LEU A 178 3.24 8.21 9.54
C LEU A 178 2.49 9.38 10.18
N GLY A 179 1.17 9.21 10.38
CA GLY A 179 0.33 10.22 11.04
C GLY A 179 0.72 10.47 12.49
N LEU A 180 1.06 9.42 13.25
CA LEU A 180 1.54 9.55 14.63
C LEU A 180 2.89 10.27 14.70
N ILE A 181 3.81 9.95 13.78
CA ILE A 181 5.13 10.63 13.71
C ILE A 181 4.92 12.10 13.35
N ALA A 182 4.08 12.41 12.34
CA ALA A 182 3.75 13.78 11.97
C ALA A 182 3.15 14.56 13.14
N TRP A 183 2.24 13.93 13.89
CA TRP A 183 1.65 14.52 15.09
C TRP A 183 2.69 14.82 16.18
N GLN A 184 3.61 13.86 16.43
CA GLN A 184 4.72 14.07 17.39
C GLN A 184 5.71 15.14 16.95
N ALA A 185 5.85 15.36 15.64
CA ALA A 185 6.66 16.44 15.05
C ALA A 185 5.93 17.81 15.02
N GLY A 186 4.64 17.85 15.38
CA GLY A 186 3.83 19.07 15.37
C GLY A 186 3.19 19.38 14.00
N ASP A 187 3.35 18.51 12.98
CA ASP A 187 2.76 18.68 11.65
C ASP A 187 1.31 18.13 11.64
N ALA A 188 0.42 18.87 12.28
CA ALA A 188 -1.00 18.51 12.38
C ALA A 188 -1.69 18.37 11.00
N PRO A 189 -1.39 19.21 9.98
CA PRO A 189 -1.98 19.02 8.64
C PRO A 189 -1.60 17.70 8.00
N LEU A 190 -0.34 17.30 8.04
CA LEU A 190 0.11 16.02 7.50
C LEU A 190 -0.49 14.83 8.27
N ALA A 191 -0.54 14.93 9.61
CA ALA A 191 -1.21 13.94 10.44
C ALA A 191 -2.70 13.82 10.07
N GLY A 192 -3.36 14.94 9.77
CA GLY A 192 -4.75 14.99 9.30
C GLY A 192 -4.95 14.21 8.00
N VAL A 193 -4.08 14.42 7.00
CA VAL A 193 -4.13 13.65 5.72
C VAL A 193 -3.95 12.17 5.96
N CYS A 194 -3.00 11.78 6.81
CA CYS A 194 -2.79 10.37 7.17
C CYS A 194 -4.05 9.75 7.79
N LEU A 195 -4.72 10.46 8.70
CA LEU A 195 -5.96 10.00 9.33
C LEU A 195 -7.11 9.89 8.31
N VAL A 196 -7.28 10.87 7.42
CA VAL A 196 -8.27 10.81 6.33
C VAL A 196 -8.04 9.57 5.47
N LEU A 197 -6.80 9.26 5.12
CA LEU A 197 -6.45 8.05 4.37
C LEU A 197 -6.81 6.78 5.14
N VAL A 198 -6.49 6.70 6.44
CA VAL A 198 -6.85 5.55 7.29
C VAL A 198 -8.37 5.32 7.29
N PHE A 199 -9.17 6.38 7.46
CA PHE A 199 -10.63 6.26 7.54
C PHE A 199 -11.26 5.97 6.17
N ALA A 200 -10.73 6.49 5.08
CA ALA A 200 -11.16 6.14 3.73
C ALA A 200 -10.94 4.64 3.45
N VAL A 201 -9.76 4.13 3.82
CA VAL A 201 -9.43 2.70 3.66
C VAL A 201 -10.21 1.81 4.62
N LEU A 202 -10.55 2.29 5.84
CA LEU A 202 -11.37 1.57 6.81
C LEU A 202 -12.77 1.28 6.26
N GLY A 203 -13.42 2.26 5.61
CA GLY A 203 -14.73 2.07 5.00
C GLY A 203 -14.72 1.01 3.89
N PHE A 204 -13.73 1.04 3.00
CA PHE A 204 -13.49 -0.02 2.01
C PHE A 204 -13.19 -1.37 2.70
N GLY A 205 -12.31 -1.35 3.70
CA GLY A 205 -11.88 -2.53 4.45
C GLY A 205 -13.05 -3.31 5.06
N ALA A 206 -14.08 -2.64 5.54
CA ALA A 206 -15.28 -3.27 6.08
C ALA A 206 -16.05 -4.11 5.04
N MET A 207 -15.93 -3.79 3.75
CA MET A 207 -16.54 -4.58 2.66
C MET A 207 -15.57 -5.63 2.10
N ASN A 208 -14.26 -5.37 2.17
CA ASN A 208 -13.23 -6.26 1.65
C ASN A 208 -12.86 -7.37 2.66
N PHE A 209 -12.75 -7.04 3.95
CA PHE A 209 -12.38 -8.00 5.00
C PHE A 209 -13.56 -8.26 5.96
N PRO A 210 -13.84 -9.52 6.35
CA PRO A 210 -13.13 -10.73 5.93
C PRO A 210 -13.69 -11.40 4.67
N LEU A 211 -14.83 -10.94 4.15
CA LEU A 211 -15.64 -11.69 3.18
C LEU A 211 -15.25 -11.46 1.70
N GLY A 212 -14.42 -10.46 1.40
CA GLY A 212 -13.99 -10.16 0.03
C GLY A 212 -15.15 -9.82 -0.90
N LYS A 213 -16.14 -9.03 -0.43
CA LYS A 213 -17.32 -8.63 -1.23
C LYS A 213 -16.97 -7.69 -2.38
N ILE A 214 -15.85 -6.98 -2.25
CA ILE A 214 -15.27 -6.09 -3.26
C ILE A 214 -13.76 -6.15 -3.15
N PHE A 215 -13.03 -6.09 -4.27
CA PHE A 215 -11.57 -5.98 -4.30
C PHE A 215 -11.16 -4.56 -4.58
N LEU A 216 -9.98 -4.19 -4.09
CA LEU A 216 -9.41 -2.85 -4.24
C LEU A 216 -9.23 -2.49 -5.72
N GLY A 217 -8.69 -3.43 -6.49
CA GLY A 217 -8.33 -3.28 -7.88
C GLY A 217 -7.01 -2.55 -8.07
N ASP A 218 -6.49 -2.58 -9.29
CA ASP A 218 -5.23 -1.92 -9.63
C ASP A 218 -5.32 -0.40 -9.45
N GLY A 219 -6.46 0.22 -9.81
CA GLY A 219 -6.70 1.65 -9.58
C GLY A 219 -6.56 2.04 -8.11
N GLY A 220 -7.20 1.29 -7.22
CA GLY A 220 -7.11 1.53 -5.79
C GLY A 220 -5.73 1.25 -5.22
N ALA A 221 -5.09 0.16 -5.63
CA ALA A 221 -3.78 -0.24 -5.14
C ALA A 221 -2.68 0.78 -5.51
N TYR A 222 -2.67 1.27 -6.76
CA TYR A 222 -1.73 2.30 -7.20
C TYR A 222 -2.01 3.66 -6.55
N LEU A 223 -3.28 4.05 -6.37
CA LEU A 223 -3.64 5.27 -5.66
C LEU A 223 -3.15 5.23 -4.22
N LEU A 224 -3.52 4.18 -3.47
CA LEU A 224 -3.14 4.05 -2.06
C LEU A 224 -1.63 3.97 -1.87
N GLY A 225 -0.96 3.24 -2.77
CA GLY A 225 0.49 3.13 -2.74
C GLY A 225 1.18 4.45 -3.10
N PHE A 226 0.66 5.21 -4.07
CA PHE A 226 1.14 6.57 -4.37
C PHE A 226 0.97 7.49 -3.16
N MET A 227 -0.22 7.54 -2.56
CA MET A 227 -0.49 8.38 -1.39
C MET A 227 0.43 8.01 -0.22
N LEU A 228 0.58 6.72 0.06
CA LEU A 228 1.47 6.24 1.12
C LEU A 228 2.93 6.63 0.85
N GLY A 229 3.42 6.41 -0.39
CA GLY A 229 4.77 6.78 -0.79
C GLY A 229 5.02 8.28 -0.72
N TRP A 230 4.03 9.09 -1.13
CA TRP A 230 4.15 10.54 -1.06
C TRP A 230 4.13 11.06 0.39
N LEU A 231 3.27 10.53 1.26
CA LEU A 231 3.28 10.82 2.70
C LEU A 231 4.62 10.46 3.34
N ALA A 232 5.20 9.32 2.94
CA ALA A 232 6.52 8.89 3.41
C ALA A 232 7.66 9.85 2.98
N VAL A 233 7.53 10.51 1.82
CA VAL A 233 8.46 11.57 1.36
C VAL A 233 8.20 12.88 2.11
N MET A 234 6.95 13.31 2.21
CA MET A 234 6.59 14.58 2.84
C MET A 234 7.03 14.63 4.31
N LEU A 235 6.87 13.53 5.04
CA LEU A 235 7.11 13.50 6.48
C LEU A 235 8.52 13.97 6.86
N PRO A 236 9.64 13.40 6.39
CA PRO A 236 10.98 13.87 6.74
C PRO A 236 11.36 15.18 6.03
N MET A 237 10.74 15.51 4.91
CA MET A 237 11.06 16.77 4.19
C MET A 237 10.37 17.99 4.80
N ARG A 238 9.21 17.82 5.42
CA ARG A 238 8.52 18.86 6.18
C ARG A 238 9.03 18.96 7.63
N ASN A 239 9.56 17.88 8.17
CA ASN A 239 10.00 17.76 9.56
C ASN A 239 11.47 17.30 9.60
N PRO A 240 12.43 18.25 9.58
CA PRO A 240 13.87 17.94 9.47
C PRO A 240 14.43 17.04 10.58
N GLU A 241 13.79 17.04 11.76
CA GLU A 241 14.15 16.17 12.88
C GLU A 241 13.72 14.70 12.71
N VAL A 242 12.80 14.41 11.77
CA VAL A 242 12.34 13.06 11.49
C VAL A 242 13.24 12.41 10.45
N SER A 243 13.79 11.24 10.77
CA SER A 243 14.62 10.49 9.83
C SER A 243 13.81 9.88 8.69
N PRO A 244 14.26 9.92 7.43
CA PRO A 244 13.67 9.18 6.32
C PRO A 244 13.56 7.67 6.57
N TRP A 245 14.42 7.10 7.40
CA TRP A 245 14.35 5.70 7.81
C TRP A 245 13.07 5.37 8.59
N ALA A 246 12.49 6.34 9.32
CA ALA A 246 11.21 6.14 9.99
C ALA A 246 10.09 5.92 8.96
N SER A 247 10.03 6.74 7.92
CA SER A 247 9.07 6.60 6.83
C SER A 247 9.24 5.27 6.08
N LEU A 248 10.49 4.90 5.78
CA LEU A 248 10.79 3.64 5.10
C LEU A 248 10.38 2.44 5.96
N LEU A 249 10.65 2.46 7.25
CA LEU A 249 10.32 1.38 8.18
C LEU A 249 8.79 1.26 8.40
N ALA A 250 8.07 2.39 8.46
CA ALA A 250 6.60 2.40 8.51
C ALA A 250 5.97 1.73 7.28
N CYS A 251 6.58 1.91 6.10
CA CYS A 251 6.20 1.27 4.84
C CYS A 251 6.90 -0.09 4.62
N GLY A 252 7.53 -0.66 5.64
CA GLY A 252 8.53 -1.72 5.50
C GLY A 252 8.01 -2.99 4.84
N TYR A 253 6.85 -3.54 5.23
CA TYR A 253 6.39 -4.81 4.68
C TYR A 253 6.18 -4.79 3.15
N PRO A 254 5.39 -3.87 2.56
CA PRO A 254 5.24 -3.84 1.11
C PRO A 254 6.57 -3.60 0.39
N VAL A 255 7.43 -2.73 0.91
CA VAL A 255 8.74 -2.44 0.31
C VAL A 255 9.64 -3.68 0.33
N ILE A 256 9.75 -4.36 1.47
CA ILE A 256 10.55 -5.59 1.61
C ILE A 256 10.03 -6.67 0.66
N GLU A 257 8.70 -6.89 0.59
CA GLU A 257 8.09 -7.86 -0.32
C GLU A 257 8.42 -7.56 -1.79
N ALA A 258 8.32 -6.28 -2.19
CA ALA A 258 8.65 -5.86 -3.55
C ALA A 258 10.12 -6.06 -3.90
N VAL A 259 11.04 -5.67 -3.01
CA VAL A 259 12.49 -5.85 -3.18
C VAL A 259 12.83 -7.33 -3.29
N PHE A 260 12.32 -8.18 -2.41
CA PHE A 260 12.55 -9.62 -2.49
C PHE A 260 11.94 -10.24 -3.76
N SER A 261 10.78 -9.77 -4.21
CA SER A 261 10.19 -10.20 -5.48
C SER A 261 11.08 -9.84 -6.66
N LEU A 262 11.59 -8.60 -6.69
CA LEU A 262 12.51 -8.12 -7.72
C LEU A 262 13.81 -8.94 -7.74
N MET A 263 14.45 -9.15 -6.57
CA MET A 263 15.67 -9.95 -6.46
C MET A 263 15.46 -11.39 -6.98
N ARG A 264 14.33 -12.04 -6.64
CA ARG A 264 14.00 -13.38 -7.15
C ARG A 264 13.87 -13.40 -8.68
N ARG A 265 13.23 -12.39 -9.27
CA ARG A 265 13.03 -12.30 -10.72
C ARG A 265 14.34 -12.11 -11.46
N VAL A 266 15.23 -11.23 -10.95
CA VAL A 266 16.58 -11.03 -11.49
C VAL A 266 17.38 -12.34 -11.43
N GLN A 267 17.41 -13.03 -10.29
CA GLN A 267 18.11 -14.31 -10.12
C GLN A 267 17.59 -15.42 -11.04
N ARG A 268 16.28 -15.43 -11.33
CA ARG A 268 15.63 -16.44 -12.16
C ARG A 268 15.57 -16.07 -13.63
N LYS A 269 16.04 -14.89 -14.02
CA LYS A 269 15.96 -14.35 -15.39
C LYS A 269 14.53 -14.40 -15.94
N THR A 270 13.52 -14.12 -15.10
CA THR A 270 12.10 -14.11 -15.49
C THR A 270 11.65 -12.68 -15.76
N HIS A 271 10.73 -12.50 -16.74
CA HIS A 271 10.17 -11.18 -17.06
C HIS A 271 9.36 -10.59 -15.89
N PHE A 272 9.45 -9.27 -15.71
CA PHE A 272 8.78 -8.54 -14.62
C PHE A 272 7.26 -8.65 -14.63
N GLY A 273 6.65 -8.87 -15.80
CA GLY A 273 5.20 -9.01 -15.96
C GLY A 273 4.64 -10.41 -15.70
N GLN A 274 5.47 -11.43 -15.44
CA GLN A 274 4.96 -12.78 -15.20
C GLN A 274 4.40 -12.92 -13.78
N PRO A 275 3.28 -13.68 -13.58
CA PRO A 275 2.73 -13.96 -12.27
C PRO A 275 3.74 -14.66 -11.36
N ASP A 276 4.01 -14.11 -10.18
CA ASP A 276 4.85 -14.73 -9.15
C ASP A 276 3.98 -15.38 -8.06
N ARG A 277 4.17 -16.68 -7.82
CA ARG A 277 3.48 -17.43 -6.76
C ARG A 277 4.28 -17.52 -5.46
N LEU A 278 5.45 -16.89 -5.42
CA LEU A 278 6.41 -17.04 -4.33
C LEU A 278 6.42 -15.82 -3.40
N HIS A 279 5.40 -14.98 -3.48
CA HIS A 279 5.19 -13.95 -2.47
C HIS A 279 4.98 -14.56 -1.09
N LEU A 280 5.46 -13.88 -0.04
CA LEU A 280 5.34 -14.38 1.35
C LEU A 280 3.89 -14.71 1.71
N HIS A 281 2.94 -13.84 1.34
CA HIS A 281 1.51 -14.05 1.58
C HIS A 281 0.99 -15.31 0.87
N SER A 282 1.43 -15.58 -0.36
CA SER A 282 1.04 -16.78 -1.11
C SER A 282 1.61 -18.06 -0.49
N LEU A 283 2.86 -18.02 -0.02
CA LEU A 283 3.50 -19.12 0.68
C LEU A 283 2.84 -19.36 2.04
N LEU A 284 2.53 -18.30 2.78
CA LEU A 284 1.86 -18.38 4.07
C LEU A 284 0.50 -19.06 3.94
N LYS A 285 -0.34 -18.64 2.98
CA LYS A 285 -1.62 -19.28 2.71
C LYS A 285 -1.45 -20.76 2.35
N SER A 286 -0.63 -21.05 1.33
CA SER A 286 -0.56 -22.39 0.75
C SER A 286 0.13 -23.42 1.67
N ARG A 287 1.09 -22.97 2.48
CA ARG A 287 1.96 -23.86 3.26
C ARG A 287 1.66 -23.88 4.75
N PHE A 288 1.04 -22.84 5.29
CA PHE A 288 0.69 -22.75 6.70
C PHE A 288 -0.82 -22.70 6.93
N ILE A 289 -1.53 -21.68 6.43
CA ILE A 289 -2.95 -21.47 6.71
C ILE A 289 -3.78 -22.67 6.20
N ARG A 290 -3.62 -23.06 4.93
CA ARG A 290 -4.37 -24.20 4.35
C ARG A 290 -4.09 -25.53 5.06
N LYS A 291 -2.89 -25.73 5.61
CA LYS A 291 -2.56 -26.97 6.36
C LYS A 291 -3.13 -26.97 7.76
N ARG A 292 -3.09 -25.83 8.45
CA ARG A 292 -3.52 -25.72 9.85
C ARG A 292 -5.03 -25.51 9.99
N TRP A 293 -5.62 -24.77 9.05
CA TRP A 293 -7.03 -24.36 9.05
C TRP A 293 -7.73 -24.73 7.74
N GLY A 294 -7.37 -25.88 7.14
CA GLY A 294 -7.96 -26.37 5.89
C GLY A 294 -9.47 -26.65 5.96
N TRP A 295 -10.00 -26.81 7.18
CA TRP A 295 -11.43 -26.96 7.45
C TRP A 295 -12.22 -25.66 7.29
N LEU A 296 -11.56 -24.49 7.32
CA LEU A 296 -12.22 -23.21 7.08
C LEU A 296 -12.57 -23.03 5.59
N PRO A 297 -13.68 -22.37 5.26
CA PRO A 297 -13.96 -21.93 3.90
C PRO A 297 -12.81 -21.12 3.30
N SER A 298 -12.57 -21.24 1.99
CA SER A 298 -11.44 -20.60 1.30
C SER A 298 -11.38 -19.08 1.50
N VAL A 299 -12.54 -18.41 1.63
CA VAL A 299 -12.63 -16.97 1.88
C VAL A 299 -12.01 -16.60 3.23
N PHE A 300 -12.27 -17.39 4.28
CA PHE A 300 -11.69 -17.14 5.61
C PHE A 300 -10.22 -17.54 5.68
N GLN A 301 -9.78 -18.58 4.95
CA GLN A 301 -8.35 -18.87 4.82
C GLN A 301 -7.60 -17.72 4.16
N ASN A 302 -8.25 -17.05 3.19
CA ASN A 302 -7.72 -15.89 2.50
C ASN A 302 -7.50 -14.73 3.48
N SER A 303 -8.54 -14.38 4.23
CA SER A 303 -8.53 -13.32 5.22
C SER A 303 -7.57 -13.61 6.39
N ALA A 304 -7.53 -14.85 6.87
CA ALA A 304 -6.62 -15.28 7.92
C ALA A 304 -5.14 -15.10 7.54
N THR A 305 -4.82 -15.10 6.26
CA THR A 305 -3.46 -14.86 5.76
C THR A 305 -3.00 -13.42 6.01
N SER A 306 -3.91 -12.46 6.03
CA SER A 306 -3.60 -11.03 6.20
C SER A 306 -3.21 -10.67 7.64
N ILE A 307 -3.78 -11.36 8.65
CA ILE A 307 -3.60 -11.03 10.07
C ILE A 307 -2.11 -11.08 10.51
N PRO A 308 -1.34 -12.16 10.28
CA PRO A 308 0.07 -12.18 10.69
C PRO A 308 0.94 -11.19 9.90
N LEU A 309 0.53 -10.79 8.70
CA LEU A 309 1.23 -9.79 7.90
C LEU A 309 0.93 -8.36 8.38
N TRP A 310 -0.28 -8.09 8.87
CA TRP A 310 -0.59 -6.86 9.61
C TRP A 310 0.22 -6.75 10.90
N ALA A 311 0.31 -7.86 11.66
CA ALA A 311 1.14 -7.90 12.87
C ALA A 311 2.62 -7.62 12.53
N PHE A 312 3.14 -8.18 11.44
CA PHE A 312 4.49 -7.91 10.97
C PHE A 312 4.68 -6.44 10.54
N SER A 313 3.70 -5.86 9.85
CA SER A 313 3.70 -4.42 9.52
C SER A 313 3.68 -3.55 10.78
N ALA A 314 2.85 -3.89 11.77
CA ALA A 314 2.77 -3.16 13.02
C ALA A 314 4.07 -3.26 13.86
N LEU A 315 4.73 -4.43 13.85
CA LEU A 315 6.04 -4.62 14.48
C LEU A 315 7.13 -3.74 13.88
N MET A 316 7.04 -3.39 12.59
CA MET A 316 7.95 -2.45 11.95
C MET A 316 7.52 -0.99 12.18
N ALA A 317 6.22 -0.72 12.17
CA ALA A 317 5.67 0.61 12.40
C ALA A 317 5.93 1.11 13.84
N TRP A 318 5.93 0.23 14.82
CA TRP A 318 6.18 0.58 16.23
C TRP A 318 7.54 1.28 16.45
N PRO A 319 8.71 0.68 16.11
CA PRO A 319 9.98 1.37 16.26
C PRO A 319 10.10 2.60 15.35
N ALA A 320 9.43 2.63 14.18
CA ALA A 320 9.38 3.83 13.35
C ALA A 320 8.78 5.03 14.09
N VAL A 321 7.73 4.82 14.89
CA VAL A 321 7.09 5.86 15.70
C VAL A 321 7.94 6.21 16.92
N VAL A 322 8.46 5.21 17.65
CA VAL A 322 9.19 5.44 18.91
C VAL A 322 10.55 6.11 18.67
N TYR A 323 11.26 5.70 17.63
CA TYR A 323 12.62 6.14 17.33
C TYR A 323 12.69 7.05 16.08
N ALA A 324 11.61 7.78 15.75
CA ALA A 324 11.50 8.57 14.52
C ALA A 324 12.65 9.53 14.26
N ARG A 325 13.38 9.95 15.32
CA ARG A 325 14.50 10.90 15.28
C ARG A 325 15.88 10.24 15.39
N GLN A 326 15.97 8.91 15.37
CA GLN A 326 17.21 8.17 15.63
C GLN A 326 17.54 7.24 14.45
N PRO A 327 18.23 7.76 13.39
CA PRO A 327 18.47 7.03 12.16
C PRO A 327 19.20 5.72 12.35
N ASP A 328 20.19 5.66 13.28
CA ASP A 328 20.97 4.45 13.54
C ASP A 328 20.10 3.30 14.07
N ILE A 329 19.21 3.59 15.02
CA ILE A 329 18.29 2.59 15.58
C ILE A 329 17.29 2.14 14.50
N LEU A 330 16.76 3.07 13.71
CA LEU A 330 15.84 2.77 12.62
C LEU A 330 16.48 1.88 11.55
N LEU A 331 17.73 2.15 11.19
CA LEU A 331 18.51 1.31 10.27
C LEU A 331 18.67 -0.11 10.83
N LEU A 332 19.04 -0.24 12.11
CA LEU A 332 19.15 -1.55 12.75
C LEU A 332 17.79 -2.30 12.76
N CYS A 333 16.70 -1.59 13.06
CA CYS A 333 15.35 -2.15 13.01
C CYS A 333 14.97 -2.59 11.59
N PHE A 334 15.34 -1.81 10.57
CA PHE A 334 15.08 -2.16 9.17
C PHE A 334 15.88 -3.42 8.74
N VAL A 335 17.16 -3.51 9.13
CA VAL A 335 17.98 -4.71 8.89
C VAL A 335 17.37 -5.93 9.62
N ALA A 336 16.94 -5.76 10.87
CA ALA A 336 16.30 -6.84 11.64
C ALA A 336 14.98 -7.28 10.98
N ALA A 337 14.19 -6.35 10.42
CA ALA A 337 12.99 -6.66 9.67
C ALA A 337 13.29 -7.45 8.38
N LEU A 338 14.32 -7.04 7.62
CA LEU A 338 14.79 -7.78 6.44
C LEU A 338 15.21 -9.21 6.77
N LEU A 339 16.00 -9.39 7.84
CA LEU A 339 16.45 -10.71 8.29
C LEU A 339 15.27 -11.57 8.77
N SER A 340 14.34 -10.98 9.52
CA SER A 340 13.13 -11.65 10.00
C SER A 340 12.25 -12.10 8.84
N TYR A 341 12.04 -11.24 7.85
CA TYR A 341 11.32 -11.58 6.62
C TYR A 341 12.01 -12.75 5.89
N TRP A 342 13.34 -12.67 5.71
CA TRP A 342 14.13 -13.69 5.02
C TRP A 342 14.06 -15.04 5.74
N VAL A 343 14.23 -15.07 7.05
CA VAL A 343 14.11 -16.29 7.87
C VAL A 343 12.71 -16.88 7.75
N TRP A 344 11.66 -16.05 7.84
CA TRP A 344 10.28 -16.49 7.69
C TRP A 344 10.01 -17.06 6.30
N TYR A 345 10.48 -16.37 5.27
CA TYR A 345 10.42 -16.82 3.88
C TYR A 345 11.11 -18.18 3.69
N LEU A 346 12.35 -18.33 4.16
CA LEU A 346 13.09 -19.61 4.04
C LEU A 346 12.39 -20.74 4.77
N ARG A 347 11.86 -20.52 5.95
CA ARG A 347 11.08 -21.54 6.68
C ARG A 347 9.88 -22.00 5.87
N LEU A 348 9.12 -21.08 5.28
CA LEU A 348 7.97 -21.42 4.44
C LEU A 348 8.41 -22.15 3.16
N VAL A 349 9.55 -21.79 2.56
CA VAL A 349 10.08 -22.48 1.37
C VAL A 349 10.54 -23.91 1.70
N ARG A 350 11.26 -24.11 2.78
CA ARG A 350 11.75 -25.45 3.22
C ARG A 350 10.60 -26.38 3.62
N PHE A 351 9.63 -25.88 4.34
CA PHE A 351 8.44 -26.65 4.77
C PHE A 351 7.67 -27.31 3.62
N GLY A 352 7.81 -26.81 2.41
CA GLY A 352 7.23 -27.42 1.20
C GLY A 352 8.07 -28.51 0.56
N ARG A 353 9.39 -28.59 0.86
CA ARG A 353 10.28 -29.64 0.30
C ARG A 353 10.17 -30.94 1.11
N GLU A 354 10.13 -30.86 2.42
CA GLU A 354 10.04 -32.05 3.31
C GLU A 354 8.78 -32.90 3.08
N PHE A 355 7.71 -32.30 2.58
CA PHE A 355 6.46 -33.03 2.27
C PHE A 355 6.45 -33.70 0.89
N ARG A 356 7.24 -33.21 -0.08
CA ARG A 356 7.36 -33.86 -1.39
C ARG A 356 8.22 -35.15 -1.31
N THR A 357 9.12 -35.22 -0.34
CA THR A 357 9.96 -36.42 -0.12
C THR A 357 9.25 -37.50 0.71
N LYS A 358 8.19 -37.16 1.48
CA LYS A 358 7.41 -38.12 2.26
C LYS A 358 6.16 -38.69 1.51
N SER A 359 5.83 -38.14 0.34
CA SER A 359 4.71 -38.60 -0.51
C SER A 359 5.16 -39.35 -1.79
N ARG A 360 6.43 -39.71 -1.85
CA ARG A 360 7.02 -40.66 -2.75
C ARG A 360 7.52 -41.85 -1.91
#